data_f7d274429fb0004e1c56ad7764aacae2
#
_entry.id   f7d274429fb0004e1c56ad7764aacae2
#
_cell.length_a   1.000
_cell.length_b   1.000
_cell.length_c   1.000
_cell.angle_alpha   90.00
_cell.angle_beta   90.00
_cell.angle_gamma   90.00
#
_symmetry.space_group_name_H-M   'P 1'
#
loop_
_entity.id
_entity.type
_entity.pdbx_description
1 polymer ?
#
loop_
_entity_poly.entity_id
_entity_poly.type
_entity_poly.pdbx_seq_one_letter_code
_entity_poly.pdbx_strand_id
1 'polypeptide(L)'
;MIQAIIFPCNIFSLQEVDFDFQNEYTAAIEVGGFEIYFYDYEQFVRDGILRLNRRPEEKISAVLRGWMLNAELYERFYNLLLERNINLITNPEQYRMMHLFPNVYPLIEQDTPGILVYPECENNSKISLSEIKTKFNRFMIKDFVKSEKGTDFPKFFDSSISEEDFSHWLKVFREYRGKLFTGGFCIKEFMDLRKYGERTNEWRVFYLNGNIISVSKNSGQPDFASEVPKSLIEKYKNLPNPFYTVDYAELAEGNWKILEAGDGQVSGLSDRQDAMAFFRTIQVGA
;
A
#
# COMPACT_ATOMS: atom_id res chain seq x y z
N MET A 1 16.24 -1.96 17.04
CA MET A 1 15.16 -1.24 17.79
C MET A 1 14.78 0.01 17.01
N ILE A 2 13.50 0.23 16.76
CA ILE A 2 12.99 1.45 16.10
C ILE A 2 13.02 2.58 17.14
N GLN A 3 13.74 3.66 16.83
CA GLN A 3 13.95 4.79 17.75
C GLN A 3 13.06 5.98 17.40
N ALA A 4 12.61 6.07 16.14
CA ALA A 4 11.86 7.22 15.67
C ALA A 4 10.72 6.87 14.73
N ILE A 5 9.72 7.74 14.68
CA ILE A 5 8.66 7.76 13.67
C ILE A 5 8.76 9.08 12.90
N ILE A 6 8.64 9.00 11.58
CA ILE A 6 8.63 10.17 10.70
C ILE A 6 7.24 10.33 10.11
N PHE A 7 6.64 11.50 10.26
CA PHE A 7 5.33 11.86 9.71
C PHE A 7 5.45 13.02 8.72
N PRO A 8 4.55 13.15 7.73
CA PRO A 8 4.42 14.40 6.98
C PRO A 8 3.97 15.51 7.90
N CYS A 9 4.44 16.73 7.66
CA CYS A 9 4.00 17.90 8.39
C CYS A 9 2.72 18.50 7.79
N ASN A 10 2.05 19.31 8.59
CA ASN A 10 0.98 20.18 8.11
C ASN A 10 1.52 21.16 7.06
N ILE A 11 0.71 21.48 6.05
CA ILE A 11 1.08 22.39 4.94
C ILE A 11 1.43 23.81 5.39
N PHE A 12 0.97 24.22 6.57
CA PHE A 12 1.22 25.55 7.14
C PHE A 12 2.32 25.56 8.20
N SER A 13 2.71 24.40 8.74
CA SER A 13 3.64 24.32 9.87
C SER A 13 4.51 23.06 9.81
N LEU A 14 5.81 23.26 9.72
CA LEU A 14 6.77 22.16 9.82
C LEU A 14 6.86 21.54 11.23
N GLN A 15 6.24 22.16 12.22
CA GLN A 15 6.24 21.70 13.63
C GLN A 15 4.97 20.92 14.02
N GLU A 16 4.03 20.79 13.11
CA GLU A 16 2.75 20.09 13.32
C GLU A 16 2.61 18.95 12.34
N VAL A 17 1.99 17.86 12.78
CA VAL A 17 1.70 16.70 11.92
C VAL A 17 0.61 17.05 10.90
N ASP A 18 0.66 16.43 9.73
CA ASP A 18 -0.43 16.44 8.76
C ASP A 18 -1.72 15.91 9.43
N PHE A 19 -2.85 16.56 9.11
CA PHE A 19 -4.15 16.26 9.70
C PHE A 19 -4.56 14.78 9.57
N ASP A 20 -4.28 14.17 8.43
CA ASP A 20 -4.65 12.77 8.17
C ASP A 20 -3.84 11.77 9.02
N PHE A 21 -2.71 12.19 9.60
CA PHE A 21 -1.88 11.39 10.50
C PHE A 21 -2.05 11.75 11.98
N GLN A 22 -2.96 12.67 12.34
CA GLN A 22 -3.13 13.15 13.71
C GLN A 22 -3.43 12.03 14.70
N ASN A 23 -4.26 11.06 14.34
CA ASN A 23 -4.61 9.91 15.20
C ASN A 23 -3.37 9.02 15.46
N GLU A 24 -2.60 8.70 14.43
CA GLU A 24 -1.38 7.90 14.55
C GLU A 24 -0.30 8.64 15.36
N TYR A 25 -0.12 9.94 15.10
CA TYR A 25 0.80 10.78 15.85
C TYR A 25 0.46 10.83 17.35
N THR A 26 -0.81 11.07 17.68
CA THR A 26 -1.28 11.10 19.08
C THR A 26 -1.00 9.77 19.76
N ALA A 27 -1.32 8.66 19.12
CA ALA A 27 -1.06 7.32 19.65
C ALA A 27 0.45 7.05 19.86
N ALA A 28 1.30 7.46 18.91
CA ALA A 28 2.75 7.29 19.02
C ALA A 28 3.33 8.09 20.20
N ILE A 29 2.86 9.33 20.43
CA ILE A 29 3.25 10.17 21.56
C ILE A 29 2.79 9.56 22.88
N GLU A 30 1.55 9.09 22.97
CA GLU A 30 0.99 8.51 24.20
C GLU A 30 1.66 7.18 24.58
N VAL A 31 2.03 6.37 23.61
CA VAL A 31 2.81 5.14 23.83
C VAL A 31 4.21 5.51 24.34
N GLY A 32 4.80 6.56 23.79
CA GLY A 32 6.15 7.03 24.15
C GLY A 32 7.26 6.15 23.60
N GLY A 33 8.51 6.51 23.95
CA GLY A 33 9.70 5.75 23.55
C GLY A 33 10.15 5.97 22.11
N PHE A 34 9.47 6.82 21.34
CA PHE A 34 9.85 7.23 19.99
C PHE A 34 10.24 8.72 19.95
N GLU A 35 11.27 9.04 19.21
CA GLU A 35 11.47 10.39 18.73
C GLU A 35 10.57 10.64 17.52
N ILE A 36 9.94 11.81 17.46
CA ILE A 36 9.06 12.17 16.34
C ILE A 36 9.75 13.21 15.47
N TYR A 37 9.74 12.96 14.16
CA TYR A 37 10.24 13.86 13.13
C TYR A 37 9.13 14.18 12.16
N PHE A 38 9.13 15.43 11.66
CA PHE A 38 8.22 15.87 10.61
C PHE A 38 9.00 16.25 9.36
N TYR A 39 8.44 15.97 8.19
CA TYR A 39 8.99 16.37 6.91
C TYR A 39 7.93 17.05 6.04
N ASP A 40 8.35 18.00 5.23
CA ASP A 40 7.50 18.71 4.28
C ASP A 40 7.30 17.83 3.02
N TYR A 41 6.19 17.07 3.01
CA TYR A 41 5.85 16.16 1.91
C TYR A 41 5.61 16.91 0.61
N GLU A 42 4.84 18.01 0.64
CA GLU A 42 4.46 18.78 -0.55
C GLU A 42 5.68 19.39 -1.23
N GLN A 43 6.58 20.01 -0.46
CA GLN A 43 7.83 20.53 -1.00
C GLN A 43 8.72 19.43 -1.53
N PHE A 44 8.79 18.29 -0.82
CA PHE A 44 9.62 17.18 -1.26
C PHE A 44 9.13 16.60 -2.60
N VAL A 45 7.83 16.36 -2.77
CA VAL A 45 7.26 15.83 -4.02
C VAL A 45 7.41 16.81 -5.18
N ARG A 46 7.22 18.11 -4.92
CA ARG A 46 7.29 19.16 -5.94
C ARG A 46 8.72 19.44 -6.39
N ASP A 47 9.65 19.63 -5.44
CA ASP A 47 10.98 20.17 -5.68
C ASP A 47 12.10 19.15 -5.41
N GLY A 48 11.80 18.04 -4.77
CA GLY A 48 12.75 17.03 -4.30
C GLY A 48 13.66 17.55 -3.17
N ILE A 49 13.23 18.58 -2.45
CA ILE A 49 13.95 19.20 -1.33
C ILE A 49 13.39 18.66 -0.02
N LEU A 50 14.21 17.90 0.73
CA LEU A 50 13.81 17.40 2.04
C LEU A 50 14.03 18.47 3.12
N ARG A 51 12.94 18.89 3.74
CA ARG A 51 12.95 19.71 4.95
C ARG A 51 12.45 18.88 6.12
N LEU A 52 13.19 18.92 7.23
CA LEU A 52 12.83 18.28 8.50
C LEU A 52 12.64 19.37 9.57
N ASN A 53 11.73 19.12 10.52
CA ASN A 53 11.54 20.01 11.69
C ASN A 53 12.78 20.07 12.59
N ARG A 54 13.55 18.97 12.65
CA ARG A 54 14.82 18.87 13.38
C ARG A 54 15.68 17.76 12.78
N ARG A 55 16.93 17.66 13.22
CA ARG A 55 17.90 16.64 12.80
C ARG A 55 18.45 15.93 14.04
N PRO A 56 18.56 14.58 14.04
CA PRO A 56 19.21 13.85 15.11
C PRO A 56 20.74 14.09 15.06
N GLU A 57 21.38 14.13 16.24
CA GLU A 57 22.84 14.26 16.36
C GLU A 57 23.53 12.95 15.99
N GLU A 58 22.96 11.82 16.40
CA GLU A 58 23.45 10.46 16.13
C GLU A 58 22.58 9.73 15.11
N LYS A 59 23.10 8.64 14.57
CA LYS A 59 22.32 7.77 13.67
C LYS A 59 21.20 7.07 14.44
N ILE A 60 19.99 7.20 13.92
CA ILE A 60 18.79 6.55 14.45
C ILE A 60 18.12 5.67 13.42
N SER A 61 17.42 4.63 13.89
CA SER A 61 16.55 3.79 13.09
C SER A 61 15.11 4.30 13.18
N ALA A 62 14.46 4.47 12.03
CA ALA A 62 13.12 5.06 11.97
C ALA A 62 12.15 4.29 11.06
N VAL A 63 10.85 4.45 11.37
CA VAL A 63 9.74 4.08 10.50
C VAL A 63 9.13 5.34 9.91
N LEU A 64 8.89 5.35 8.61
CA LEU A 64 8.03 6.33 7.97
C LEU A 64 6.55 5.93 8.19
N ARG A 65 5.72 6.87 8.60
CA ARG A 65 4.26 6.79 8.54
C ARG A 65 3.78 7.99 7.75
N GLY A 66 3.52 7.79 6.46
CA GLY A 66 3.32 8.93 5.57
C GLY A 66 2.66 8.58 4.25
N TRP A 67 2.60 9.59 3.42
CA TRP A 67 2.05 9.50 2.08
C TRP A 67 2.94 8.67 1.15
N MET A 68 2.31 8.04 0.21
CA MET A 68 2.94 7.21 -0.81
C MET A 68 3.86 8.06 -1.71
N LEU A 69 5.05 7.57 -1.94
CA LEU A 69 6.00 8.11 -2.92
C LEU A 69 6.15 7.11 -4.08
N ASN A 70 6.42 7.58 -5.28
CA ASN A 70 6.91 6.66 -6.31
C ASN A 70 8.30 6.13 -5.94
N ALA A 71 8.75 5.05 -6.58
CA ALA A 71 9.96 4.34 -6.19
C ALA A 71 11.23 5.23 -6.27
N GLU A 72 11.33 6.10 -7.26
CA GLU A 72 12.46 7.02 -7.48
C GLU A 72 12.49 8.12 -6.41
N LEU A 73 11.33 8.69 -6.08
CA LEU A 73 11.22 9.67 -5.00
C LEU A 73 11.49 9.03 -3.63
N TYR A 74 11.03 7.79 -3.41
CA TYR A 74 11.34 7.09 -2.16
C TYR A 74 12.84 6.84 -2.01
N GLU A 75 13.53 6.40 -3.05
CA GLU A 75 14.98 6.20 -3.04
C GLU A 75 15.72 7.52 -2.72
N ARG A 76 15.31 8.62 -3.35
CA ARG A 76 15.84 9.95 -3.05
C ARG A 76 15.57 10.37 -1.61
N PHE A 77 14.35 10.16 -1.12
CA PHE A 77 13.95 10.45 0.25
C PHE A 77 14.80 9.68 1.26
N TYR A 78 14.94 8.38 1.05
CA TYR A 78 15.78 7.50 1.86
C TYR A 78 17.23 7.98 1.94
N ASN A 79 17.84 8.28 0.81
CA ASN A 79 19.24 8.73 0.77
C ASN A 79 19.43 10.09 1.47
N LEU A 80 18.51 11.02 1.28
CA LEU A 80 18.54 12.32 1.95
C LEU A 80 18.31 12.20 3.47
N LEU A 81 17.55 11.23 3.94
CA LEU A 81 17.41 10.92 5.36
C LEU A 81 18.70 10.32 5.93
N LEU A 82 19.34 9.39 5.21
CA LEU A 82 20.64 8.84 5.63
C LEU A 82 21.70 9.90 5.83
N GLU A 83 21.78 10.92 4.95
CA GLU A 83 22.68 12.09 5.09
C GLU A 83 22.36 12.92 6.34
N ARG A 84 21.18 12.74 6.92
CA ARG A 84 20.70 13.43 8.12
C ARG A 84 20.66 12.52 9.36
N ASN A 85 21.41 11.43 9.35
CA ASN A 85 21.48 10.44 10.43
C ASN A 85 20.18 9.67 10.69
N ILE A 86 19.26 9.60 9.74
CA ILE A 86 18.02 8.84 9.87
C ILE A 86 18.04 7.66 8.90
N ASN A 87 18.00 6.46 9.44
CA ASN A 87 17.96 5.22 8.66
C ASN A 87 16.56 4.61 8.73
N LEU A 88 15.81 4.67 7.62
CA LEU A 88 14.53 3.97 7.54
C LEU A 88 14.74 2.45 7.53
N ILE A 89 13.89 1.72 8.24
CA ILE A 89 13.97 0.25 8.31
C ILE A 89 13.68 -0.44 6.97
N THR A 90 12.90 0.18 6.09
CA THR A 90 12.66 -0.29 4.73
C THR A 90 13.60 0.44 3.77
N ASN A 91 14.47 -0.27 3.08
CA ASN A 91 15.34 0.30 2.07
C ASN A 91 14.60 0.48 0.72
N PRO A 92 15.18 1.21 -0.27
CA PRO A 92 14.52 1.48 -1.55
C PRO A 92 14.15 0.23 -2.35
N GLU A 93 14.96 -0.83 -2.30
CA GLU A 93 14.69 -2.09 -2.99
C GLU A 93 13.48 -2.81 -2.36
N GLN A 94 13.45 -2.87 -1.04
CA GLN A 94 12.33 -3.44 -0.28
C GLN A 94 11.03 -2.65 -0.50
N TYR A 95 11.12 -1.31 -0.51
CA TYR A 95 9.97 -0.46 -0.83
C TYR A 95 9.45 -0.77 -2.24
N ARG A 96 10.32 -0.76 -3.26
CA ARG A 96 9.98 -1.06 -4.65
C ARG A 96 9.35 -2.46 -4.79
N MET A 97 9.85 -3.45 -4.05
CA MET A 97 9.31 -4.80 -4.04
C MET A 97 7.85 -4.83 -3.60
N MET A 98 7.50 -4.14 -2.54
CA MET A 98 6.14 -4.16 -2.01
C MET A 98 5.23 -3.10 -2.63
N HIS A 99 5.79 -1.99 -3.11
CA HIS A 99 5.02 -0.89 -3.69
C HIS A 99 4.47 -1.22 -5.09
N LEU A 100 5.23 -1.95 -5.90
CA LEU A 100 4.82 -2.35 -7.24
C LEU A 100 4.22 -3.76 -7.20
N PHE A 101 2.91 -3.88 -7.33
CA PHE A 101 2.20 -5.16 -7.20
C PHE A 101 2.77 -6.29 -8.08
N PRO A 102 3.20 -6.06 -9.34
CA PRO A 102 3.84 -7.10 -10.13
C PRO A 102 5.12 -7.68 -9.52
N ASN A 103 5.83 -6.93 -8.69
CA ASN A 103 7.07 -7.39 -8.06
C ASN A 103 6.79 -8.38 -6.90
N VAL A 104 5.77 -8.08 -6.08
CA VAL A 104 5.39 -8.96 -4.96
C VAL A 104 4.54 -10.14 -5.43
N TYR A 105 3.89 -10.04 -6.57
CA TYR A 105 2.97 -11.06 -7.10
C TYR A 105 3.54 -12.47 -7.09
N PRO A 106 4.76 -12.76 -7.57
CA PRO A 106 5.32 -14.12 -7.58
C PRO A 106 5.41 -14.76 -6.19
N LEU A 107 5.47 -13.94 -5.13
CA LEU A 107 5.57 -14.41 -3.75
C LEU A 107 4.21 -14.76 -3.14
N ILE A 108 3.12 -14.26 -3.74
CA ILE A 108 1.74 -14.42 -3.24
C ILE A 108 0.79 -15.06 -4.28
N GLU A 109 1.27 -15.45 -5.45
CA GLU A 109 0.46 -15.91 -6.58
C GLU A 109 -0.49 -17.06 -6.27
N GLN A 110 -0.13 -17.94 -5.33
CA GLN A 110 -0.96 -19.07 -4.93
C GLN A 110 -2.29 -18.63 -4.27
N ASP A 111 -2.26 -17.51 -3.57
CA ASP A 111 -3.40 -17.03 -2.77
C ASP A 111 -3.90 -15.65 -3.21
N THR A 112 -3.55 -15.18 -4.40
CA THR A 112 -4.05 -13.93 -5.00
C THR A 112 -4.67 -14.19 -6.38
N PRO A 113 -5.58 -13.35 -6.86
CA PRO A 113 -6.12 -13.46 -8.24
C PRO A 113 -5.03 -13.36 -9.29
N GLY A 114 -5.24 -14.02 -10.43
CA GLY A 114 -4.32 -13.97 -11.57
C GLY A 114 -4.12 -12.55 -12.11
N ILE A 115 -2.92 -12.29 -12.67
CA ILE A 115 -2.62 -11.03 -13.35
C ILE A 115 -2.02 -11.26 -14.72
N LEU A 116 -2.13 -10.21 -15.57
CA LEU A 116 -1.34 -10.00 -16.78
C LEU A 116 -0.68 -8.63 -16.66
N VAL A 117 0.62 -8.56 -16.91
CA VAL A 117 1.43 -7.36 -16.72
C VAL A 117 1.91 -6.83 -18.07
N TYR A 118 1.62 -5.57 -18.34
CA TYR A 118 2.03 -4.86 -19.54
C TYR A 118 2.85 -3.63 -19.14
N PRO A 119 4.18 -3.75 -19.02
CA PRO A 119 5.04 -2.65 -18.65
C PRO A 119 4.93 -1.48 -19.64
N GLU A 120 5.04 -0.26 -19.15
CA GLU A 120 5.16 0.89 -20.01
C GLU A 120 6.51 0.85 -20.74
N CYS A 121 6.46 0.82 -22.06
CA CYS A 121 7.65 0.91 -22.89
C CYS A 121 7.41 1.91 -24.01
N GLU A 122 8.50 2.52 -24.51
CA GLU A 122 8.45 3.53 -25.57
C GLU A 122 7.74 3.04 -26.87
N ASN A 123 7.72 1.74 -27.09
CA ASN A 123 7.15 1.11 -28.28
C ASN A 123 5.71 0.59 -28.11
N ASN A 124 4.92 1.07 -27.14
CA ASN A 124 3.54 0.66 -26.91
C ASN A 124 3.30 -0.83 -27.21
N SER A 125 3.82 -1.71 -26.38
CA SER A 125 3.43 -3.12 -26.44
C SER A 125 1.91 -3.15 -26.35
N LYS A 126 1.27 -3.58 -27.44
CA LYS A 126 -0.19 -3.57 -27.57
C LYS A 126 -0.74 -4.52 -26.51
N ILE A 127 -1.49 -3.99 -25.56
CA ILE A 127 -2.22 -4.80 -24.60
C ILE A 127 -3.18 -5.69 -25.37
N SER A 128 -3.03 -7.00 -25.24
CA SER A 128 -3.82 -7.97 -26.01
C SER A 128 -5.13 -8.29 -25.28
N LEU A 129 -6.24 -7.71 -25.75
CA LEU A 129 -7.55 -8.05 -25.21
C LEU A 129 -7.90 -9.53 -25.43
N SER A 130 -7.45 -10.13 -26.53
CA SER A 130 -7.67 -11.55 -26.80
C SER A 130 -6.97 -12.45 -25.77
N GLU A 131 -5.74 -12.12 -25.36
CA GLU A 131 -5.03 -12.82 -24.30
C GLU A 131 -5.77 -12.69 -22.95
N ILE A 132 -6.22 -11.47 -22.62
CA ILE A 132 -6.97 -11.19 -21.39
C ILE A 132 -8.24 -12.04 -21.33
N LYS A 133 -9.02 -12.07 -22.42
CA LYS A 133 -10.27 -12.85 -22.52
C LYS A 133 -10.06 -14.36 -22.43
N THR A 134 -8.91 -14.84 -22.86
CA THR A 134 -8.57 -16.27 -22.74
C THR A 134 -8.29 -16.64 -21.29
N LYS A 135 -7.76 -15.68 -20.50
CA LYS A 135 -7.33 -15.93 -19.12
C LYS A 135 -8.40 -15.58 -18.08
N PHE A 136 -9.19 -14.54 -18.32
CA PHE A 136 -10.15 -14.01 -17.34
C PHE A 136 -11.54 -13.81 -17.95
N ASN A 137 -12.58 -14.27 -17.25
CA ASN A 137 -13.97 -13.97 -17.59
C ASN A 137 -14.35 -12.54 -17.22
N ARG A 138 -13.85 -12.07 -16.07
CA ARG A 138 -13.96 -10.70 -15.59
C ARG A 138 -12.63 -10.23 -15.07
N PHE A 139 -12.30 -8.97 -15.30
CA PHE A 139 -11.03 -8.39 -14.91
C PHE A 139 -11.15 -6.92 -14.55
N MET A 140 -10.19 -6.42 -13.79
CA MET A 140 -10.03 -5.01 -13.47
C MET A 140 -8.73 -4.46 -14.06
N ILE A 141 -8.75 -3.19 -14.41
CA ILE A 141 -7.57 -2.44 -14.88
C ILE A 141 -6.99 -1.67 -13.70
N LYS A 142 -5.69 -1.79 -13.51
CA LYS A 142 -4.91 -0.97 -12.57
C LYS A 142 -3.54 -0.66 -13.18
N ASP A 143 -2.85 0.33 -12.64
CA ASP A 143 -1.40 0.43 -12.85
C ASP A 143 -0.66 -0.52 -11.88
N PHE A 144 0.63 -0.44 -11.81
CA PHE A 144 1.40 -1.33 -10.92
C PHE A 144 1.17 -1.06 -9.42
N VAL A 145 0.51 0.05 -9.08
CA VAL A 145 0.28 0.47 -7.69
C VAL A 145 -1.20 0.52 -7.35
N LYS A 146 -2.02 1.21 -8.15
CA LYS A 146 -3.41 1.52 -7.82
C LYS A 146 -4.39 1.20 -8.94
N SER A 147 -5.63 0.86 -8.54
CA SER A 147 -6.80 0.93 -9.41
C SER A 147 -7.43 2.32 -9.30
N GLU A 148 -8.28 2.69 -10.27
CA GLU A 148 -9.07 3.90 -10.19
C GLU A 148 -10.34 3.65 -9.36
N LYS A 149 -10.66 4.57 -8.45
CA LYS A 149 -11.83 4.48 -7.55
C LYS A 149 -12.44 5.87 -7.36
N GLY A 150 -13.75 5.92 -7.16
CA GLY A 150 -14.45 7.19 -6.87
C GLY A 150 -14.74 8.04 -8.10
N THR A 151 -14.54 7.52 -9.30
CA THR A 151 -14.86 8.13 -10.59
C THR A 151 -15.87 7.27 -11.35
N ASP A 152 -16.21 7.66 -12.59
CA ASP A 152 -17.04 6.87 -13.50
C ASP A 152 -16.32 5.68 -14.13
N PHE A 153 -15.05 5.45 -13.76
CA PHE A 153 -14.28 4.33 -14.28
C PHE A 153 -14.87 2.99 -13.79
N PRO A 154 -15.11 2.02 -14.69
CA PRO A 154 -15.69 0.73 -14.33
C PRO A 154 -14.83 -0.03 -13.30
N LYS A 155 -15.47 -0.59 -12.28
CA LYS A 155 -14.79 -1.41 -11.26
C LYS A 155 -14.21 -2.69 -11.83
N PHE A 156 -14.86 -3.25 -12.87
CA PHE A 156 -14.42 -4.42 -13.62
C PHE A 156 -14.99 -4.40 -15.03
N PHE A 157 -14.46 -5.24 -15.88
CA PHE A 157 -14.85 -5.46 -17.27
C PHE A 157 -15.16 -6.94 -17.50
N ASP A 158 -16.19 -7.21 -18.27
CA ASP A 158 -16.49 -8.56 -18.73
C ASP A 158 -15.69 -8.91 -19.99
N SER A 159 -15.46 -10.21 -20.22
CA SER A 159 -14.80 -10.69 -21.44
C SER A 159 -15.58 -10.40 -22.73
N SER A 160 -16.84 -9.94 -22.64
CA SER A 160 -17.65 -9.48 -23.77
C SER A 160 -17.28 -8.09 -24.30
N ILE A 161 -16.47 -7.30 -23.55
CA ILE A 161 -16.06 -5.95 -23.97
C ILE A 161 -15.46 -5.94 -25.39
N SER A 162 -15.77 -4.91 -26.19
CA SER A 162 -15.20 -4.71 -27.52
C SER A 162 -13.74 -4.20 -27.45
N GLU A 163 -12.96 -4.39 -28.51
CA GLU A 163 -11.60 -3.80 -28.62
C GLU A 163 -11.63 -2.27 -28.59
N GLU A 164 -12.67 -1.66 -29.16
CA GLU A 164 -12.85 -0.21 -29.16
C GLU A 164 -13.10 0.33 -27.75
N ASP A 165 -14.06 -0.25 -27.01
CA ASP A 165 -14.36 0.14 -25.63
C ASP A 165 -13.18 -0.12 -24.71
N PHE A 166 -12.50 -1.26 -24.84
CA PHE A 166 -11.32 -1.56 -24.06
C PHE A 166 -10.21 -0.53 -24.27
N SER A 167 -9.93 -0.19 -25.54
CA SER A 167 -8.95 0.83 -25.89
C SER A 167 -9.33 2.22 -25.35
N HIS A 168 -10.63 2.54 -25.37
CA HIS A 168 -11.15 3.77 -24.76
C HIS A 168 -10.86 3.79 -23.26
N TRP A 169 -11.21 2.74 -22.52
CA TRP A 169 -11.02 2.70 -21.07
C TRP A 169 -9.56 2.68 -20.64
N LEU A 170 -8.65 2.13 -21.43
CA LEU A 170 -7.20 2.26 -21.17
C LEU A 170 -6.75 3.72 -21.24
N LYS A 171 -7.26 4.51 -22.18
CA LYS A 171 -6.96 5.96 -22.27
C LYS A 171 -7.56 6.71 -21.09
N VAL A 172 -8.84 6.48 -20.77
CA VAL A 172 -9.52 7.09 -19.62
C VAL A 172 -8.79 6.79 -18.31
N PHE A 173 -8.33 5.53 -18.13
CA PHE A 173 -7.52 5.17 -16.96
C PHE A 173 -6.24 6.00 -16.87
N ARG A 174 -5.49 6.14 -17.98
CA ARG A 174 -4.28 6.99 -18.01
C ARG A 174 -4.58 8.44 -17.69
N GLU A 175 -5.68 8.99 -18.21
CA GLU A 175 -6.11 10.37 -17.96
C GLU A 175 -6.41 10.59 -16.48
N TYR A 176 -7.17 9.69 -15.83
CA TYR A 176 -7.45 9.77 -14.40
C TYR A 176 -6.20 9.61 -13.53
N ARG A 177 -5.31 8.68 -13.87
CA ARG A 177 -4.06 8.51 -13.14
C ARG A 177 -3.08 9.66 -13.40
N GLY A 178 -3.08 10.26 -14.55
CA GLY A 178 -2.20 11.37 -14.92
C GLY A 178 -0.74 11.10 -14.55
N LYS A 179 -0.12 11.99 -13.79
CA LYS A 179 1.27 11.86 -13.31
C LYS A 179 1.48 10.74 -12.27
N LEU A 180 0.40 10.19 -11.73
CA LEU A 180 0.45 9.06 -10.78
C LEU A 180 0.45 7.70 -11.46
N PHE A 181 0.30 7.64 -12.79
CA PHE A 181 0.39 6.40 -13.54
C PHE A 181 1.79 5.81 -13.39
N THR A 182 1.88 4.57 -12.91
CA THR A 182 3.15 3.98 -12.50
C THR A 182 3.38 2.62 -13.15
N GLY A 183 4.52 2.48 -13.83
CA GLY A 183 5.10 1.21 -14.29
C GLY A 183 4.43 0.56 -15.50
N GLY A 184 3.14 0.80 -15.75
CA GLY A 184 2.38 0.18 -16.83
C GLY A 184 1.01 -0.31 -16.37
N PHE A 185 0.36 -1.11 -17.22
CA PHE A 185 -0.94 -1.71 -16.88
C PHE A 185 -0.77 -3.08 -16.23
N CYS A 186 -1.52 -3.30 -15.17
CA CYS A 186 -1.71 -4.58 -14.53
C CYS A 186 -3.19 -4.97 -14.65
N ILE A 187 -3.49 -5.94 -15.49
CA ILE A 187 -4.82 -6.48 -15.65
C ILE A 187 -4.97 -7.60 -14.63
N LYS A 188 -5.89 -7.44 -13.69
CA LYS A 188 -6.09 -8.38 -12.59
C LYS A 188 -7.44 -9.06 -12.71
N GLU A 189 -7.48 -10.35 -12.50
CA GLU A 189 -8.73 -11.11 -12.41
C GLU A 189 -9.66 -10.49 -11.36
N PHE A 190 -10.91 -10.25 -11.72
CA PHE A 190 -11.92 -9.76 -10.80
C PHE A 190 -12.60 -10.91 -10.07
N MET A 191 -12.66 -10.81 -8.76
CA MET A 191 -13.28 -11.81 -7.90
C MET A 191 -14.44 -11.20 -7.11
N ASP A 192 -15.52 -11.97 -6.97
CA ASP A 192 -16.66 -11.58 -6.16
C ASP A 192 -16.33 -11.76 -4.68
N LEU A 193 -16.35 -10.67 -3.94
CA LEU A 193 -16.11 -10.67 -2.50
C LEU A 193 -17.41 -10.92 -1.74
N ARG A 194 -17.32 -11.65 -0.65
CA ARG A 194 -18.44 -11.85 0.26
C ARG A 194 -18.82 -10.53 0.91
N LYS A 195 -20.12 -10.27 0.90
CA LYS A 195 -20.69 -9.09 1.54
C LYS A 195 -21.47 -9.46 2.79
N TYR A 196 -21.36 -8.59 3.78
CA TYR A 196 -22.18 -8.55 4.97
C TYR A 196 -22.95 -7.23 4.95
N GLY A 197 -24.19 -7.27 4.49
CA GLY A 197 -24.95 -6.07 4.10
C GLY A 197 -24.27 -5.41 2.88
N GLU A 198 -23.95 -4.14 2.98
CA GLU A 198 -23.29 -3.36 1.90
C GLU A 198 -21.75 -3.44 1.94
N ARG A 199 -21.17 -4.08 2.95
CA ARG A 199 -19.72 -4.11 3.17
C ARG A 199 -19.12 -5.45 2.78
N THR A 200 -18.02 -5.40 2.05
CA THR A 200 -17.17 -6.57 1.78
C THR A 200 -16.46 -7.02 3.06
N ASN A 201 -16.04 -8.27 3.12
CA ASN A 201 -15.24 -8.78 4.24
C ASN A 201 -13.76 -8.71 3.90
N GLU A 202 -13.14 -7.63 4.30
CA GLU A 202 -11.73 -7.36 4.03
C GLU A 202 -10.98 -7.12 5.33
N TRP A 203 -9.77 -7.67 5.43
CA TRP A 203 -8.90 -7.58 6.60
C TRP A 203 -7.52 -7.11 6.19
N ARG A 204 -6.95 -6.17 6.95
CA ARG A 204 -5.56 -5.74 6.81
C ARG A 204 -4.73 -6.31 7.93
N VAL A 205 -3.60 -6.90 7.55
CA VAL A 205 -2.60 -7.42 8.49
C VAL A 205 -1.30 -6.67 8.28
N PHE A 206 -0.75 -6.13 9.37
CA PHE A 206 0.57 -5.52 9.39
C PHE A 206 1.60 -6.51 9.93
N TYR A 207 2.75 -6.54 9.29
CA TYR A 207 3.88 -7.38 9.66
C TYR A 207 5.12 -6.52 9.91
N LEU A 208 5.86 -6.84 10.96
CA LEU A 208 7.13 -6.17 11.29
C LEU A 208 8.17 -7.23 11.70
N ASN A 209 9.28 -7.29 10.98
CA ASN A 209 10.39 -8.23 11.23
C ASN A 209 9.93 -9.68 11.40
N GLY A 210 9.01 -10.16 10.55
CA GLY A 210 8.45 -11.51 10.61
C GLY A 210 7.39 -11.74 11.69
N ASN A 211 6.99 -10.70 12.42
CA ASN A 211 5.93 -10.77 13.41
C ASN A 211 4.64 -10.12 12.90
N ILE A 212 3.50 -10.68 13.27
CA ILE A 212 2.19 -10.09 13.06
C ILE A 212 1.98 -9.03 14.15
N ILE A 213 1.88 -7.76 13.76
CA ILE A 213 1.74 -6.65 14.73
C ILE A 213 0.33 -6.11 14.80
N SER A 214 -0.50 -6.34 13.78
CA SER A 214 -1.91 -5.95 13.79
C SER A 214 -2.71 -6.78 12.81
N VAL A 215 -3.93 -7.15 13.19
CA VAL A 215 -4.94 -7.79 12.35
C VAL A 215 -6.23 -7.01 12.54
N SER A 216 -6.72 -6.33 11.51
CA SER A 216 -7.88 -5.46 11.63
C SER A 216 -8.84 -5.56 10.45
N LYS A 217 -10.13 -5.32 10.73
CA LYS A 217 -11.15 -5.14 9.71
C LYS A 217 -10.86 -3.89 8.89
N ASN A 218 -10.97 -3.98 7.57
CA ASN A 218 -10.55 -2.91 6.65
C ASN A 218 -11.69 -2.30 5.83
N SER A 219 -12.90 -2.88 5.85
CA SER A 219 -14.04 -2.38 5.05
C SER A 219 -15.26 -1.97 5.89
N GLY A 220 -15.13 -1.95 7.21
CA GLY A 220 -16.24 -1.63 8.13
C GLY A 220 -17.29 -2.73 8.22
N GLN A 221 -16.95 -3.98 7.91
CA GLN A 221 -17.78 -5.14 8.05
C GLN A 221 -18.20 -5.37 9.53
N PRO A 222 -19.37 -5.99 9.80
CA PRO A 222 -19.86 -6.21 11.14
C PRO A 222 -19.01 -7.20 11.94
N ASP A 223 -19.19 -7.22 13.27
CA ASP A 223 -18.35 -8.02 14.16
C ASP A 223 -18.58 -9.53 14.00
N PHE A 224 -19.72 -9.94 13.49
CA PHE A 224 -20.03 -11.35 13.20
C PHE A 224 -19.49 -11.84 11.84
N ALA A 225 -18.87 -10.96 11.02
CA ALA A 225 -18.24 -11.39 9.78
C ALA A 225 -17.07 -12.36 10.06
N SER A 226 -16.87 -13.33 9.17
CA SER A 226 -15.80 -14.31 9.29
C SER A 226 -14.42 -13.64 9.45
N GLU A 227 -13.58 -14.23 10.27
CA GLU A 227 -12.19 -13.79 10.42
C GLU A 227 -11.28 -14.44 9.36
N VAL A 228 -10.25 -13.73 8.98
CA VAL A 228 -9.22 -14.26 8.10
C VAL A 228 -8.52 -15.48 8.76
N PRO A 229 -8.31 -16.60 8.06
CA PRO A 229 -7.68 -17.78 8.64
C PRO A 229 -6.26 -17.52 9.14
N LYS A 230 -5.97 -17.88 10.38
CA LYS A 230 -4.64 -17.72 10.98
C LYS A 230 -3.54 -18.37 10.16
N SER A 231 -3.80 -19.55 9.59
CA SER A 231 -2.85 -20.26 8.73
C SER A 231 -2.46 -19.45 7.48
N LEU A 232 -3.40 -18.70 6.92
CA LEU A 232 -3.16 -17.84 5.77
C LEU A 232 -2.31 -16.62 6.16
N ILE A 233 -2.59 -16.01 7.31
CA ILE A 233 -1.79 -14.89 7.84
C ILE A 233 -0.36 -15.35 8.13
N GLU A 234 -0.18 -16.46 8.83
CA GLU A 234 1.13 -17.01 9.18
C GLU A 234 1.97 -17.40 7.95
N LYS A 235 1.34 -17.84 6.86
CA LYS A 235 2.01 -18.19 5.61
C LYS A 235 2.82 -17.02 5.03
N TYR A 236 2.36 -15.80 5.22
CA TYR A 236 2.93 -14.60 4.60
C TYR A 236 3.72 -13.69 5.55
N LYS A 237 4.13 -14.19 6.71
CA LYS A 237 4.86 -13.40 7.71
C LYS A 237 6.33 -13.10 7.37
N ASN A 238 6.88 -13.73 6.32
CA ASN A 238 8.29 -13.60 5.95
C ASN A 238 8.47 -13.13 4.49
N LEU A 239 7.64 -12.15 4.04
CA LEU A 239 7.91 -11.47 2.77
C LEU A 239 9.20 -10.62 2.89
N PRO A 240 9.91 -10.34 1.77
CA PRO A 240 11.23 -9.71 1.78
C PRO A 240 11.19 -8.20 2.04
N ASN A 241 10.46 -7.79 3.07
CA ASN A 241 10.37 -6.41 3.56
C ASN A 241 10.20 -6.46 5.08
N PRO A 242 10.91 -5.66 5.87
CA PRO A 242 10.78 -5.67 7.32
C PRO A 242 9.44 -5.11 7.82
N PHE A 243 8.75 -4.26 7.04
CA PHE A 243 7.50 -3.64 7.47
C PHE A 243 6.51 -3.51 6.30
N TYR A 244 5.49 -4.35 6.27
CA TYR A 244 4.54 -4.42 5.16
C TYR A 244 3.13 -4.79 5.63
N THR A 245 2.17 -4.64 4.70
CA THR A 245 0.79 -5.07 4.88
C THR A 245 0.41 -6.12 3.85
N VAL A 246 -0.55 -6.98 4.24
CA VAL A 246 -1.28 -7.82 3.31
C VAL A 246 -2.77 -7.64 3.58
N ASP A 247 -3.52 -7.34 2.52
CA ASP A 247 -4.97 -7.22 2.55
C ASP A 247 -5.60 -8.53 2.07
N TYR A 248 -6.41 -9.12 2.94
CA TYR A 248 -7.13 -10.37 2.69
C TYR A 248 -8.62 -10.10 2.51
N ALA A 249 -9.28 -10.87 1.65
CA ALA A 249 -10.73 -10.83 1.51
C ALA A 249 -11.35 -12.22 1.45
N GLU A 250 -12.54 -12.34 2.02
CA GLU A 250 -13.40 -13.50 1.87
C GLU A 250 -14.11 -13.41 0.51
N LEU A 251 -14.05 -14.49 -0.26
CA LEU A 251 -14.77 -14.62 -1.53
C LEU A 251 -16.22 -15.01 -1.29
N ALA A 252 -17.09 -14.78 -2.27
CA ALA A 252 -18.51 -15.08 -2.17
C ALA A 252 -18.80 -16.55 -1.78
N GLU A 253 -17.95 -17.48 -2.24
CA GLU A 253 -18.01 -18.92 -1.93
C GLU A 253 -17.40 -19.29 -0.56
N GLY A 254 -16.80 -18.34 0.17
CA GLY A 254 -16.25 -18.54 1.51
C GLY A 254 -14.75 -18.81 1.57
N ASN A 255 -14.07 -18.95 0.42
CA ASN A 255 -12.62 -19.04 0.38
C ASN A 255 -11.98 -17.65 0.63
N TRP A 256 -10.70 -17.66 0.99
CA TRP A 256 -9.95 -16.42 1.25
C TRP A 256 -8.86 -16.20 0.22
N LYS A 257 -8.67 -14.96 -0.18
CA LYS A 257 -7.60 -14.54 -1.10
C LYS A 257 -6.94 -13.26 -0.63
N ILE A 258 -5.69 -13.07 -1.05
CA ILE A 258 -4.98 -11.80 -0.91
C ILE A 258 -5.47 -10.86 -2.00
N LEU A 259 -5.92 -9.67 -1.61
CA LEU A 259 -6.26 -8.61 -2.55
C LEU A 259 -5.05 -7.78 -2.93
N GLU A 260 -4.22 -7.44 -1.94
CA GLU A 260 -3.07 -6.56 -2.11
C GLU A 260 -2.01 -6.89 -1.06
N ALA A 261 -0.75 -6.68 -1.41
CA ALA A 261 0.35 -6.57 -0.48
C ALA A 261 1.07 -5.26 -0.76
N GLY A 262 1.47 -4.54 0.29
CA GLY A 262 2.02 -3.21 0.16
C GLY A 262 3.03 -2.87 1.26
N ASP A 263 3.78 -1.79 1.07
CA ASP A 263 4.70 -1.30 2.08
C ASP A 263 3.94 -0.75 3.31
N GLY A 264 4.34 -1.18 4.49
CA GLY A 264 3.67 -0.84 5.75
C GLY A 264 3.79 0.63 6.14
N GLN A 265 4.83 1.31 5.64
CA GLN A 265 5.07 2.72 5.96
C GLN A 265 4.02 3.66 5.36
N VAL A 266 3.45 3.27 4.20
CA VAL A 266 2.47 4.07 3.45
C VAL A 266 1.09 3.43 3.42
N SER A 267 0.89 2.38 4.20
CA SER A 267 -0.42 1.73 4.40
C SER A 267 -1.11 2.35 5.62
N GLY A 268 -2.24 3.00 5.42
CA GLY A 268 -3.02 3.62 6.51
C GLY A 268 -3.61 2.60 7.48
N LEU A 269 -3.82 3.00 8.71
CA LEU A 269 -4.63 2.26 9.67
C LEU A 269 -6.10 2.36 9.28
N SER A 270 -6.86 1.28 9.47
CA SER A 270 -8.32 1.34 9.30
C SER A 270 -8.97 2.04 10.51
N ASP A 271 -10.18 2.59 10.31
CA ASP A 271 -10.96 3.22 11.40
C ASP A 271 -11.25 2.28 12.58
N ARG A 272 -11.13 0.97 12.36
CA ARG A 272 -11.34 -0.07 13.37
C ARG A 272 -10.05 -0.52 14.06
N GLN A 273 -8.91 0.00 13.63
CA GLN A 273 -7.61 -0.39 14.17
C GLN A 273 -7.25 0.46 15.39
N ASP A 274 -6.86 -0.22 16.47
CA ASP A 274 -6.35 0.43 17.68
C ASP A 274 -4.91 0.94 17.41
N ALA A 275 -4.79 2.25 17.18
CA ALA A 275 -3.52 2.90 16.93
C ALA A 275 -2.56 2.79 18.13
N MET A 276 -3.08 2.82 19.36
CA MET A 276 -2.26 2.65 20.56
C MET A 276 -1.64 1.25 20.63
N ALA A 277 -2.45 0.21 20.41
CA ALA A 277 -1.97 -1.17 20.37
C ALA A 277 -0.96 -1.38 19.22
N PHE A 278 -1.20 -0.77 18.07
CA PHE A 278 -0.28 -0.80 16.92
C PHE A 278 1.10 -0.24 17.29
N PHE A 279 1.19 0.98 17.84
CA PHE A 279 2.48 1.58 18.18
C PHE A 279 3.15 0.90 19.38
N ARG A 280 2.41 0.37 20.37
CA ARG A 280 2.98 -0.46 21.45
C ARG A 280 3.68 -1.70 20.86
N THR A 281 3.06 -2.34 19.87
CA THR A 281 3.65 -3.53 19.24
C THR A 281 4.89 -3.17 18.43
N ILE A 282 4.90 -2.02 17.74
CA ILE A 282 6.10 -1.51 17.04
C ILE A 282 7.24 -1.26 18.05
N GLN A 283 6.93 -0.69 19.21
CA GLN A 283 7.93 -0.39 20.26
C GLN A 283 8.60 -1.66 20.80
N VAL A 284 7.80 -2.71 21.03
CA VAL A 284 8.28 -3.97 21.63
C VAL A 284 8.86 -4.94 20.60
N GLY A 285 8.33 -4.94 19.37
CA GLY A 285 8.70 -5.86 18.29
C GLY A 285 9.85 -5.40 17.41
N ALA A 286 10.49 -4.29 17.79
CA ALA A 286 11.60 -3.70 17.03
C ALA A 286 12.97 -4.17 17.50
#